data_36cbeefa840b92dc013a2a65d00f2f75
#
_entry.id   36cbeefa840b92dc013a2a65d00f2f75
#
_cell.length_a   1.000
_cell.length_b   1.000
_cell.length_c   1.000
_cell.angle_alpha   90.00
_cell.angle_beta   90.00
_cell.angle_gamma   90.00
#
_symmetry.space_group_name_H-M   'P 1'
#
loop_
_entity.id
_entity.type
_entity.pdbx_description
1 polymer ?
#
loop_
_entity_poly.entity_id
_entity_poly.type
_entity_poly.pdbx_seq_one_letter_code
_entity_poly.pdbx_strand_id
1 'polypeptide(L)'
;MCIRDRDSTLDVFDRFFDIGDPNRQSQQFAINYELPLNKIPTFSFLKTSYSYTGDFQWQKGSDLFGNLTLNGETYDLGNTISNANTHNINSSLDMTKFYRYIGLVKNNNRSGDKRSFGVQRNSTVNNKFNFKKTVIDLLTSVKRIQINYSENNGSFLPGYLQTPDFIGSFRPSFGYVFGSQRDIRYLAARNGWLTVFPEFNQQYTQVKNKNLTFSANLTPIRDLKIDLTAGRTFSENLTENFNTIDLDGDGLSDDYNPLIQNTLGNFNISTVLIKTAFSNSDENSSETFDTFRENRLVIARRIALDAGIDFTNPNNFENGDLSGFPLGYGKTNQSVLLPAFLSAYSGNDPSTSNMSAFRNVPIPNWSLKYTGLMKLKWFKKNFKRLSISHGYNAMYTINQFRSNLDFNPGNPELDFSLQNPNVLDQSNNYKNEFLYSNINLMEPVSYTHLTLPTKA
;
A
#
# COMPACT_ATOMS: atom_id res chain seq x y z
N MET A 1 -23.78 0.24 -34.01
CA MET A 1 -23.38 -0.69 -35.09
C MET A 1 -23.83 -0.05 -36.39
N CYS A 2 -22.94 0.63 -37.11
CA CYS A 2 -23.22 1.14 -38.46
C CYS A 2 -22.35 0.34 -39.42
N ILE A 3 -22.94 -0.66 -40.03
CA ILE A 3 -22.36 -1.34 -41.19
C ILE A 3 -22.63 -0.43 -42.38
N ARG A 4 -21.61 0.14 -42.94
CA ARG A 4 -21.64 0.88 -44.19
C ARG A 4 -20.91 0.07 -45.26
N ASP A 5 -21.53 -1.01 -45.70
CA ASP A 5 -21.08 -1.69 -46.89
C ASP A 5 -21.61 -0.98 -48.14
N ARG A 6 -20.67 -0.51 -48.96
CA ARG A 6 -20.94 0.07 -50.30
C ARG A 6 -20.74 -0.94 -51.41
N ASP A 7 -20.54 -2.19 -51.09
CA ASP A 7 -20.31 -3.21 -52.13
C ASP A 7 -21.60 -3.95 -52.45
N SER A 8 -22.17 -3.65 -53.59
CA SER A 8 -23.43 -4.22 -54.08
C SER A 8 -23.33 -5.66 -54.59
N THR A 9 -22.18 -6.30 -54.40
CA THR A 9 -21.90 -7.67 -54.87
C THR A 9 -21.82 -8.70 -53.74
N LEU A 10 -22.14 -8.33 -52.54
CA LEU A 10 -22.08 -9.20 -51.39
C LEU A 10 -23.30 -10.12 -51.34
N ASP A 11 -23.07 -11.40 -51.65
CA ASP A 11 -24.05 -12.43 -51.41
C ASP A 11 -24.18 -12.69 -49.89
N VAL A 12 -25.38 -12.52 -49.34
CA VAL A 12 -25.68 -12.60 -47.91
C VAL A 12 -25.26 -13.95 -47.29
N PHE A 13 -25.09 -14.95 -48.10
CA PHE A 13 -24.71 -16.30 -47.69
C PHE A 13 -23.20 -16.58 -47.74
N ASP A 14 -22.42 -15.85 -48.54
CA ASP A 14 -20.97 -16.07 -48.63
C ASP A 14 -20.19 -15.64 -47.37
N ARG A 15 -20.79 -14.80 -46.53
CA ARG A 15 -20.17 -14.30 -45.28
C ARG A 15 -20.94 -14.66 -44.02
N PHE A 16 -21.81 -15.66 -44.08
CA PHE A 16 -22.58 -16.05 -42.88
C PHE A 16 -21.70 -16.49 -41.70
N PHE A 17 -20.49 -16.98 -41.98
CA PHE A 17 -19.48 -17.35 -41.00
C PHE A 17 -18.35 -16.31 -40.83
N ASP A 18 -18.40 -15.19 -41.53
CA ASP A 18 -17.46 -14.11 -41.37
C ASP A 18 -17.85 -13.30 -40.13
N ILE A 19 -17.17 -13.60 -39.00
CA ILE A 19 -17.41 -12.94 -37.70
C ILE A 19 -16.88 -11.51 -37.73
N GLY A 20 -16.22 -11.09 -38.83
CA GLY A 20 -15.55 -9.79 -38.96
C GLY A 20 -14.27 -9.71 -38.13
N ASP A 21 -13.52 -8.62 -38.32
CA ASP A 21 -12.30 -8.36 -37.55
C ASP A 21 -12.62 -8.05 -36.10
N PRO A 22 -11.95 -8.67 -35.14
CA PRO A 22 -12.16 -8.38 -33.72
C PRO A 22 -11.70 -6.95 -33.38
N ASN A 23 -12.59 -6.15 -32.82
CA ASN A 23 -12.25 -4.82 -32.31
C ASN A 23 -11.70 -4.85 -30.87
N ARG A 24 -12.08 -5.88 -30.12
CA ARG A 24 -11.67 -6.06 -28.73
C ARG A 24 -11.73 -7.53 -28.36
N GLN A 25 -10.71 -7.97 -27.64
CA GLN A 25 -10.70 -9.28 -26.99
C GLN A 25 -10.37 -9.11 -25.51
N SER A 26 -11.05 -9.85 -24.65
CA SER A 26 -10.76 -9.91 -23.24
C SER A 26 -10.75 -11.35 -22.74
N GLN A 27 -9.79 -11.66 -21.90
CA GLN A 27 -9.62 -12.96 -21.25
C GLN A 27 -9.49 -12.74 -19.76
N GLN A 28 -10.19 -13.56 -18.97
CA GLN A 28 -10.11 -13.52 -17.53
C GLN A 28 -9.84 -14.90 -16.98
N PHE A 29 -8.94 -14.97 -16.02
CA PHE A 29 -8.61 -16.17 -15.28
C PHE A 29 -8.81 -15.92 -13.79
N ALA A 30 -9.53 -16.79 -13.09
CA ALA A 30 -9.77 -16.62 -11.67
C ALA A 30 -9.55 -17.93 -10.90
N ILE A 31 -8.85 -17.84 -9.79
CA ILE A 31 -8.65 -18.93 -8.83
C ILE A 31 -9.13 -18.44 -7.47
N ASN A 32 -10.02 -19.23 -6.85
CA ASN A 32 -10.41 -19.02 -5.47
C ASN A 32 -10.08 -20.30 -4.69
N TYR A 33 -9.23 -20.16 -3.69
CA TYR A 33 -8.75 -21.27 -2.91
C TYR A 33 -8.85 -21.02 -1.41
N GLU A 34 -9.62 -21.83 -0.72
CA GLU A 34 -9.65 -21.83 0.73
C GLU A 34 -8.56 -22.80 1.23
N LEU A 35 -7.51 -22.24 1.84
CA LEU A 35 -6.41 -23.04 2.39
C LEU A 35 -6.93 -23.92 3.52
N PRO A 36 -6.80 -25.25 3.43
CA PRO A 36 -7.36 -26.18 4.43
C PRO A 36 -6.52 -26.24 5.72
N LEU A 37 -5.95 -25.11 6.14
CA LEU A 37 -5.14 -24.99 7.35
C LEU A 37 -5.92 -25.41 8.61
N ASN A 38 -7.23 -25.13 8.64
CA ASN A 38 -8.13 -25.50 9.72
C ASN A 38 -8.29 -27.02 9.89
N LYS A 39 -7.93 -27.83 8.89
CA LYS A 39 -7.94 -29.30 8.98
C LYS A 39 -6.69 -29.84 9.68
N ILE A 40 -5.64 -29.05 9.75
CA ILE A 40 -4.42 -29.40 10.48
C ILE A 40 -4.64 -29.06 11.95
N PRO A 41 -4.52 -30.02 12.90
CA PRO A 41 -4.83 -29.78 14.31
C PRO A 41 -4.14 -28.57 14.92
N THR A 42 -2.88 -28.35 14.57
CA THR A 42 -2.02 -27.23 15.01
C THR A 42 -2.55 -25.87 14.54
N PHE A 43 -3.24 -25.82 13.40
CA PHE A 43 -3.75 -24.59 12.77
C PHE A 43 -5.28 -24.50 12.72
N SER A 44 -5.98 -25.31 13.52
CA SER A 44 -7.46 -25.38 13.54
C SER A 44 -8.16 -24.05 13.84
N PHE A 45 -7.41 -23.09 14.42
CA PHE A 45 -7.87 -21.74 14.72
C PHE A 45 -7.72 -20.75 13.56
N LEU A 46 -7.01 -21.13 12.49
CA LEU A 46 -6.70 -20.28 11.35
C LEU A 46 -7.59 -20.65 10.15
N LYS A 47 -8.27 -19.67 9.60
CA LYS A 47 -8.97 -19.75 8.32
C LYS A 47 -8.37 -18.73 7.37
N THR A 48 -7.89 -19.20 6.22
CA THR A 48 -7.29 -18.35 5.21
C THR A 48 -7.85 -18.69 3.85
N SER A 49 -8.27 -17.68 3.12
CA SER A 49 -8.64 -17.80 1.71
C SER A 49 -7.68 -16.95 0.85
N TYR A 50 -7.38 -17.46 -0.29
CA TYR A 50 -6.61 -16.78 -1.32
C TYR A 50 -7.45 -16.73 -2.59
N SER A 51 -7.55 -15.54 -3.19
CA SER A 51 -8.10 -15.40 -4.53
C SER A 51 -7.11 -14.69 -5.44
N TYR A 52 -7.06 -15.17 -6.64
CA TYR A 52 -6.30 -14.60 -7.75
C TYR A 52 -7.24 -14.37 -8.93
N THR A 53 -7.15 -13.18 -9.52
CA THR A 53 -7.79 -12.88 -10.80
C THR A 53 -6.73 -12.29 -11.71
N GLY A 54 -6.61 -12.82 -12.92
CA GLY A 54 -5.78 -12.30 -13.98
C GLY A 54 -6.66 -11.90 -15.15
N ASP A 55 -6.50 -10.67 -15.63
CA ASP A 55 -7.26 -10.10 -16.73
C ASP A 55 -6.29 -9.71 -17.86
N PHE A 56 -6.64 -10.04 -19.07
CA PHE A 56 -5.95 -9.60 -20.28
C PHE A 56 -6.96 -8.99 -21.25
N GLN A 57 -6.57 -7.89 -21.86
CA GLN A 57 -7.37 -7.23 -22.88
C GLN A 57 -6.47 -6.80 -24.04
N TRP A 58 -6.92 -7.09 -25.24
CA TRP A 58 -6.45 -6.52 -26.47
C TRP A 58 -7.52 -5.62 -27.08
N GLN A 59 -7.14 -4.48 -27.63
CA GLN A 59 -8.03 -3.54 -28.30
C GLN A 59 -7.40 -3.06 -29.59
N LYS A 60 -8.14 -3.18 -30.68
CA LYS A 60 -7.72 -2.69 -32.00
C LYS A 60 -7.50 -1.18 -31.98
N GLY A 61 -6.43 -0.73 -32.62
CA GLY A 61 -6.20 0.68 -32.89
C GLY A 61 -7.28 1.27 -33.81
N SER A 62 -7.24 2.58 -33.99
CA SER A 62 -8.17 3.23 -34.92
C SER A 62 -7.78 2.96 -36.37
N ASP A 63 -8.72 2.50 -37.16
CA ASP A 63 -8.48 2.27 -38.60
C ASP A 63 -8.07 3.55 -39.36
N LEU A 64 -8.35 4.73 -38.81
CA LEU A 64 -7.91 6.02 -39.38
C LEU A 64 -6.40 6.25 -39.25
N PHE A 65 -5.76 5.57 -38.30
CA PHE A 65 -4.32 5.71 -38.00
C PHE A 65 -3.54 4.41 -38.25
N GLY A 66 -4.16 3.40 -38.85
CA GLY A 66 -3.51 2.13 -39.18
C GLY A 66 -2.47 2.26 -40.31
N ASN A 67 -2.50 3.36 -41.07
CA ASN A 67 -1.56 3.62 -42.16
C ASN A 67 -1.22 5.10 -42.22
N LEU A 68 -0.31 5.54 -41.32
CA LEU A 68 0.20 6.91 -41.34
C LEU A 68 1.41 7.00 -42.28
N THR A 69 1.40 7.97 -43.18
CA THR A 69 2.54 8.23 -44.06
C THR A 69 3.35 9.41 -43.55
N LEU A 70 4.60 9.19 -43.23
CA LEU A 70 5.56 10.20 -42.82
C LEU A 70 6.82 10.08 -43.71
N ASN A 71 7.23 11.17 -44.34
CA ASN A 71 8.41 11.21 -45.24
C ASN A 71 8.40 10.16 -46.38
N GLY A 72 7.23 9.68 -46.78
CA GLY A 72 7.09 8.67 -47.85
C GLY A 72 7.05 7.22 -47.35
N GLU A 73 7.27 6.98 -46.09
CA GLU A 73 7.12 5.67 -45.43
C GLU A 73 5.77 5.56 -44.73
N THR A 74 5.21 4.37 -44.70
CA THR A 74 3.90 4.09 -44.10
C THR A 74 4.10 3.30 -42.80
N TYR A 75 3.50 3.78 -41.74
CA TYR A 75 3.59 3.22 -40.40
C TYR A 75 2.21 2.81 -39.87
N ASP A 76 2.16 1.67 -39.17
CA ASP A 76 1.04 1.25 -38.37
C ASP A 76 1.26 1.66 -36.90
N LEU A 77 0.33 2.40 -36.31
CA LEU A 77 0.38 2.76 -34.89
C LEU A 77 0.04 1.59 -33.97
N GLY A 78 -0.44 0.51 -34.51
CA GLY A 78 -0.73 -0.71 -33.79
C GLY A 78 -1.95 -0.62 -32.87
N ASN A 79 -2.08 -1.66 -32.10
CA ASN A 79 -3.16 -1.92 -31.15
C ASN A 79 -2.70 -1.60 -29.71
N THR A 80 -3.56 -1.84 -28.77
CA THR A 80 -3.21 -1.74 -27.35
C THR A 80 -3.43 -3.08 -26.65
N ILE A 81 -2.52 -3.43 -25.77
CA ILE A 81 -2.71 -4.55 -24.85
C ILE A 81 -2.62 -4.06 -23.40
N SER A 82 -3.44 -4.64 -22.57
CA SER A 82 -3.40 -4.42 -21.13
C SER A 82 -3.55 -5.72 -20.38
N ASN A 83 -2.91 -5.80 -19.23
CA ASN A 83 -3.20 -6.85 -18.28
C ASN A 83 -3.38 -6.28 -16.88
N ALA A 84 -4.07 -7.06 -16.06
CA ALA A 84 -4.18 -6.77 -14.64
C ALA A 84 -4.13 -8.07 -13.84
N ASN A 85 -3.71 -7.98 -12.59
CA ASN A 85 -3.94 -9.04 -11.63
C ASN A 85 -4.42 -8.49 -10.29
N THR A 86 -5.16 -9.34 -9.60
CA THR A 86 -5.61 -9.07 -8.24
C THR A 86 -5.29 -10.28 -7.36
N HIS A 87 -4.53 -10.05 -6.31
CA HIS A 87 -4.27 -11.01 -5.24
C HIS A 87 -5.01 -10.58 -3.99
N ASN A 88 -5.85 -11.45 -3.43
CA ASN A 88 -6.48 -11.20 -2.15
C ASN A 88 -6.17 -12.35 -1.19
N ILE A 89 -5.69 -12.00 -0.01
CA ILE A 89 -5.48 -12.94 1.11
C ILE A 89 -6.35 -12.47 2.27
N ASN A 90 -7.30 -13.30 2.67
CA ASN A 90 -8.14 -13.02 3.83
C ASN A 90 -7.89 -14.09 4.89
N SER A 91 -7.37 -13.66 6.03
CA SER A 91 -7.06 -14.53 7.15
C SER A 91 -7.84 -14.14 8.38
N SER A 92 -8.45 -15.12 9.02
CA SER A 92 -9.19 -14.95 10.28
C SER A 92 -8.69 -15.95 11.31
N LEU A 93 -8.22 -15.44 12.44
CA LEU A 93 -7.73 -16.23 13.56
C LEU A 93 -8.78 -16.23 14.68
N ASP A 94 -9.31 -17.41 15.00
CA ASP A 94 -10.17 -17.63 16.17
C ASP A 94 -9.29 -17.89 17.39
N MET A 95 -8.99 -16.83 18.13
CA MET A 95 -8.11 -16.90 19.28
C MET A 95 -8.67 -17.80 20.40
N THR A 96 -9.99 -17.96 20.48
CA THR A 96 -10.59 -18.87 21.46
C THR A 96 -10.20 -20.33 21.20
N LYS A 97 -10.14 -20.73 19.93
CA LYS A 97 -9.65 -22.06 19.55
C LYS A 97 -8.17 -22.21 19.82
N PHE A 98 -7.38 -21.18 19.50
CA PHE A 98 -5.95 -21.15 19.79
C PHE A 98 -5.66 -21.32 21.29
N TYR A 99 -6.36 -20.59 22.16
CA TYR A 99 -6.18 -20.70 23.61
C TYR A 99 -6.55 -22.09 24.16
N ARG A 100 -7.55 -22.75 23.56
CA ARG A 100 -7.85 -24.15 23.88
C ARG A 100 -6.75 -25.11 23.44
N TYR A 101 -6.20 -24.88 22.26
CA TYR A 101 -5.12 -25.70 21.72
C TYR A 101 -3.86 -25.63 22.59
N ILE A 102 -3.46 -24.47 23.07
CA ILE A 102 -2.29 -24.31 23.97
C ILE A 102 -2.62 -24.59 25.44
N GLY A 103 -3.86 -25.02 25.76
CA GLY A 103 -4.25 -25.43 27.11
C GLY A 103 -4.53 -24.30 28.10
N LEU A 104 -4.54 -23.03 27.66
CA LEU A 104 -4.90 -21.88 28.51
C LEU A 104 -6.38 -21.86 28.90
N VAL A 105 -7.26 -22.45 28.10
CA VAL A 105 -8.71 -22.53 28.34
C VAL A 105 -9.14 -23.98 28.27
N LYS A 106 -9.75 -24.51 29.35
CA LYS A 106 -10.26 -25.88 29.41
C LYS A 106 -11.43 -26.06 28.43
N ASN A 107 -11.47 -27.21 27.75
CA ASN A 107 -12.64 -27.68 27.02
C ASN A 107 -13.75 -28.05 28.02
N ASN A 108 -14.72 -27.16 28.18
CA ASN A 108 -15.98 -27.56 28.80
C ASN A 108 -16.83 -28.31 27.75
N ASN A 109 -16.45 -29.54 27.43
CA ASN A 109 -17.38 -30.48 26.82
C ASN A 109 -18.47 -30.74 27.86
N ARG A 110 -19.54 -29.99 27.83
CA ARG A 110 -20.83 -30.44 28.39
C ARG A 110 -21.30 -31.55 27.44
N SER A 111 -20.84 -32.76 27.69
CA SER A 111 -21.55 -33.96 27.27
C SER A 111 -22.98 -33.81 27.78
N GLY A 112 -23.91 -34.02 26.86
CA GLY A 112 -25.33 -33.90 27.16
C GLY A 112 -25.70 -34.70 28.40
N ASP A 113 -26.07 -34.00 29.42
CA ASP A 113 -26.72 -34.63 30.53
C ASP A 113 -28.16 -34.08 30.62
N LYS A 114 -29.03 -35.06 30.71
CA LYS A 114 -30.48 -34.98 30.65
C LYS A 114 -31.03 -34.01 31.69
N ARG A 115 -32.12 -33.36 31.32
CA ARG A 115 -33.00 -32.60 32.20
C ARG A 115 -33.19 -33.31 33.53
N SER A 116 -32.63 -32.81 34.62
CA SER A 116 -33.12 -33.04 35.95
C SER A 116 -33.72 -31.74 36.48
N PHE A 117 -35.01 -31.74 36.59
CA PHE A 117 -35.76 -30.80 37.43
C PHE A 117 -35.27 -30.99 38.89
N GLY A 118 -34.73 -29.93 39.48
CA GLY A 118 -34.41 -30.02 40.90
C GLY A 118 -33.54 -28.87 41.41
N VAL A 119 -34.19 -27.94 42.09
CA VAL A 119 -33.70 -27.16 43.23
C VAL A 119 -32.61 -26.12 42.96
N GLN A 120 -33.02 -24.87 42.94
CA GLN A 120 -32.17 -23.70 43.15
C GLN A 120 -31.40 -23.84 44.48
N ARG A 121 -30.13 -24.25 44.40
CA ARG A 121 -29.20 -24.00 45.49
C ARG A 121 -28.60 -22.59 45.29
N ASN A 122 -28.95 -21.69 46.20
CA ASN A 122 -28.26 -20.44 46.42
C ASN A 122 -26.78 -20.75 46.73
N SER A 123 -25.93 -20.74 45.71
CA SER A 123 -24.50 -20.71 45.93
C SER A 123 -24.10 -19.26 46.24
N THR A 124 -23.85 -18.98 47.49
CA THR A 124 -23.09 -17.82 47.95
C THR A 124 -21.79 -17.73 47.13
N VAL A 125 -21.75 -16.78 46.23
CA VAL A 125 -20.54 -16.47 45.43
C VAL A 125 -19.52 -15.89 46.39
N ASN A 126 -18.64 -16.74 46.91
CA ASN A 126 -17.41 -16.29 47.55
C ASN A 126 -16.51 -15.61 46.48
N ASN A 127 -16.58 -14.30 46.44
CA ASN A 127 -15.76 -13.45 45.60
C ASN A 127 -14.32 -13.40 46.14
N LYS A 128 -13.62 -14.53 46.20
CA LYS A 128 -12.14 -14.51 46.34
C LYS A 128 -11.57 -14.11 45.00
N PHE A 129 -10.91 -12.92 44.99
CA PHE A 129 -10.18 -12.42 43.85
C PHE A 129 -9.12 -13.47 43.43
N ASN A 130 -9.36 -14.17 42.33
CA ASN A 130 -8.47 -15.21 41.84
C ASN A 130 -7.53 -14.62 40.82
N PHE A 131 -6.35 -14.13 41.28
CA PHE A 131 -5.34 -13.49 40.46
C PHE A 131 -4.97 -14.31 39.21
N LYS A 132 -4.81 -15.64 39.35
CA LYS A 132 -4.51 -16.53 38.20
C LYS A 132 -5.61 -16.48 37.13
N LYS A 133 -6.88 -16.45 37.56
CA LYS A 133 -8.01 -16.38 36.64
C LYS A 133 -8.06 -15.04 35.91
N THR A 134 -7.80 -13.94 36.62
CA THR A 134 -7.78 -12.60 36.03
C THR A 134 -6.63 -12.45 35.00
N VAL A 135 -5.47 -13.00 35.29
CA VAL A 135 -4.34 -13.02 34.33
C VAL A 135 -4.67 -13.85 33.10
N ILE A 136 -5.27 -15.02 33.26
CA ILE A 136 -5.70 -15.86 32.12
C ILE A 136 -6.80 -15.14 31.32
N ASP A 137 -7.79 -14.54 31.96
CA ASP A 137 -8.86 -13.79 31.28
C ASP A 137 -8.29 -12.60 30.49
N LEU A 138 -7.24 -11.94 31.01
CA LEU A 138 -6.54 -10.88 30.31
C LEU A 138 -5.74 -11.41 29.10
N LEU A 139 -4.97 -12.47 29.28
CA LEU A 139 -4.21 -13.12 28.20
C LEU A 139 -5.11 -13.69 27.10
N THR A 140 -6.32 -14.14 27.46
CA THR A 140 -7.31 -14.68 26.52
C THR A 140 -8.34 -13.65 26.06
N SER A 141 -8.05 -12.37 26.28
CA SER A 141 -8.96 -11.26 25.95
C SER A 141 -9.18 -11.07 24.45
N VAL A 142 -8.20 -11.39 23.64
CA VAL A 142 -8.31 -11.32 22.16
C VAL A 142 -9.24 -12.43 21.69
N LYS A 143 -10.32 -12.07 21.00
CA LYS A 143 -11.32 -13.04 20.51
C LYS A 143 -11.08 -13.44 19.06
N ARG A 144 -10.83 -12.45 18.22
CA ARG A 144 -10.63 -12.64 16.77
C ARG A 144 -9.58 -11.66 16.28
N ILE A 145 -8.75 -12.12 15.37
CA ILE A 145 -7.85 -11.30 14.58
C ILE A 145 -8.21 -11.53 13.12
N GLN A 146 -8.32 -10.46 12.34
CA GLN A 146 -8.53 -10.49 10.91
C GLN A 146 -7.41 -9.71 10.21
N ILE A 147 -6.88 -10.32 9.17
CA ILE A 147 -5.83 -9.73 8.34
C ILE A 147 -6.31 -9.88 6.90
N ASN A 148 -6.46 -8.76 6.19
CA ASN A 148 -6.79 -8.76 4.79
C ASN A 148 -5.68 -8.04 4.03
N TYR A 149 -5.16 -8.71 3.03
CA TYR A 149 -4.19 -8.15 2.10
C TYR A 149 -4.76 -8.21 0.70
N SER A 150 -4.71 -7.09 0.00
CA SER A 150 -5.09 -6.98 -1.40
C SER A 150 -3.99 -6.29 -2.18
N GLU A 151 -3.58 -6.89 -3.28
CA GLU A 151 -2.63 -6.32 -4.22
C GLU A 151 -3.25 -6.35 -5.62
N ASN A 152 -3.35 -5.18 -6.25
CA ASN A 152 -3.84 -5.02 -7.61
C ASN A 152 -2.74 -4.38 -8.44
N ASN A 153 -2.35 -5.06 -9.50
CA ASN A 153 -1.35 -4.55 -10.43
C ASN A 153 -1.94 -4.59 -11.84
N GLY A 154 -1.51 -3.68 -12.68
CA GLY A 154 -1.91 -3.63 -14.08
C GLY A 154 -0.86 -2.96 -14.94
N SER A 155 -0.82 -3.32 -16.22
CA SER A 155 0.01 -2.67 -17.22
C SER A 155 -0.78 -2.45 -18.50
N PHE A 156 -0.42 -1.38 -19.21
CA PHE A 156 -0.99 -0.99 -20.49
C PHE A 156 0.15 -0.67 -21.45
N LEU A 157 0.20 -1.39 -22.59
CA LEU A 157 1.22 -1.22 -23.61
C LEU A 157 0.54 -0.88 -24.94
N PRO A 158 0.69 0.35 -25.43
CA PRO A 158 0.24 0.77 -26.75
C PRO A 158 1.27 0.42 -27.83
N GLY A 159 0.87 0.55 -29.07
CA GLY A 159 1.76 0.33 -30.22
C GLY A 159 1.98 -1.15 -30.53
N TYR A 160 1.14 -2.05 -30.07
CA TYR A 160 1.28 -3.49 -30.24
C TYR A 160 0.72 -3.95 -31.57
N LEU A 161 1.55 -4.51 -32.45
CA LEU A 161 1.20 -4.84 -33.85
C LEU A 161 0.47 -6.18 -34.01
N GLN A 162 0.63 -7.09 -33.04
CA GLN A 162 0.03 -8.42 -33.18
C GLN A 162 -1.47 -8.42 -32.89
N THR A 163 -2.20 -9.25 -33.59
CA THR A 163 -3.63 -9.51 -33.37
C THR A 163 -3.83 -10.82 -32.61
N PRO A 164 -4.89 -10.94 -31.82
CA PRO A 164 -5.23 -12.20 -31.17
C PRO A 164 -5.77 -13.22 -32.14
N ASP A 165 -5.57 -14.51 -31.85
CA ASP A 165 -6.20 -15.61 -32.55
C ASP A 165 -7.68 -15.75 -32.14
N PHE A 166 -8.47 -16.53 -32.91
CA PHE A 166 -9.91 -16.70 -32.68
C PHE A 166 -10.29 -17.20 -31.28
N ILE A 167 -9.50 -18.10 -30.70
CA ILE A 167 -9.76 -18.69 -29.37
C ILE A 167 -9.14 -17.89 -28.24
N GLY A 168 -8.36 -16.88 -28.57
CA GLY A 168 -7.63 -16.09 -27.59
C GLY A 168 -6.18 -15.90 -27.97
N SER A 169 -5.44 -15.14 -27.17
CA SER A 169 -4.02 -14.91 -27.39
C SER A 169 -3.19 -15.51 -26.27
N PHE A 170 -2.02 -16.05 -26.61
CA PHE A 170 -0.96 -16.40 -25.68
C PHE A 170 0.27 -15.47 -25.83
N ARG A 171 0.13 -14.43 -26.64
CA ARG A 171 1.15 -13.40 -26.86
C ARG A 171 0.79 -12.11 -26.10
N PRO A 172 1.76 -11.34 -25.62
CA PRO A 172 3.22 -11.45 -25.81
C PRO A 172 3.88 -12.59 -25.00
N SER A 173 3.25 -13.10 -23.97
CA SER A 173 3.68 -14.32 -23.25
C SER A 173 2.49 -14.96 -22.54
N PHE A 174 2.57 -16.28 -22.32
CA PHE A 174 1.59 -17.03 -21.57
C PHE A 174 1.32 -16.39 -20.19
N GLY A 175 2.40 -16.07 -19.44
CA GLY A 175 2.26 -15.43 -18.14
C GLY A 175 1.53 -14.10 -18.18
N TYR A 176 1.83 -13.25 -19.17
CA TYR A 176 1.20 -11.94 -19.31
C TYR A 176 -0.31 -12.02 -19.53
N VAL A 177 -0.75 -12.95 -20.39
CA VAL A 177 -2.17 -13.18 -20.66
C VAL A 177 -2.92 -13.68 -19.42
N PHE A 178 -2.25 -14.34 -18.49
CA PHE A 178 -2.81 -14.77 -17.21
C PHE A 178 -2.52 -13.80 -16.04
N GLY A 179 -2.15 -12.55 -16.34
CA GLY A 179 -2.03 -11.47 -15.38
C GLY A 179 -0.64 -11.30 -14.75
N SER A 180 0.40 -12.01 -15.22
CA SER A 180 1.77 -11.77 -14.74
C SER A 180 2.22 -10.34 -15.04
N GLN A 181 2.80 -9.66 -14.05
CA GLN A 181 3.32 -8.30 -14.17
C GLN A 181 4.81 -8.29 -14.58
N ARG A 182 5.25 -9.36 -15.26
CA ARG A 182 6.59 -9.40 -15.81
C ARG A 182 6.71 -8.36 -16.93
N ASP A 183 7.81 -7.65 -16.95
CA ASP A 183 8.09 -6.68 -18.01
C ASP A 183 8.15 -7.38 -19.38
N ILE A 184 7.30 -6.95 -20.28
CA ILE A 184 7.17 -7.50 -21.63
C ILE A 184 7.63 -6.51 -22.71
N ARG A 185 7.99 -5.27 -22.36
CA ARG A 185 8.31 -4.21 -23.31
C ARG A 185 9.47 -4.58 -24.21
N TYR A 186 10.58 -5.01 -23.59
CA TYR A 186 11.77 -5.45 -24.32
C TYR A 186 11.55 -6.73 -25.11
N LEU A 187 10.72 -7.65 -24.56
CA LEU A 187 10.34 -8.87 -25.29
C LEU A 187 9.52 -8.55 -26.53
N ALA A 188 8.56 -7.63 -26.41
CA ALA A 188 7.71 -7.23 -27.52
C ALA A 188 8.51 -6.49 -28.63
N ALA A 189 9.41 -5.60 -28.24
CA ALA A 189 10.28 -4.90 -29.17
C ALA A 189 11.19 -5.87 -29.96
N ARG A 190 11.92 -6.74 -29.25
CA ARG A 190 12.85 -7.70 -29.88
C ARG A 190 12.18 -8.72 -30.83
N ASN A 191 10.90 -8.88 -30.74
CA ASN A 191 10.14 -9.76 -31.65
C ASN A 191 9.42 -8.99 -32.75
N GLY A 192 9.69 -7.71 -32.95
CA GLY A 192 9.03 -6.89 -33.96
C GLY A 192 7.53 -6.68 -33.70
N TRP A 193 7.09 -6.70 -32.45
CA TRP A 193 5.68 -6.58 -32.09
C TRP A 193 5.26 -5.17 -31.70
N LEU A 194 6.16 -4.21 -31.74
CA LEU A 194 5.86 -2.81 -31.44
C LEU A 194 6.05 -1.94 -32.69
N THR A 195 5.28 -0.87 -32.77
CA THR A 195 5.38 0.10 -33.84
C THR A 195 6.75 0.83 -33.81
N VAL A 196 7.31 1.06 -34.99
CA VAL A 196 8.55 1.84 -35.17
C VAL A 196 8.27 3.30 -35.58
N PHE A 197 7.01 3.77 -35.41
CA PHE A 197 6.64 5.14 -35.76
C PHE A 197 7.48 6.15 -34.96
N PRO A 198 8.28 7.02 -35.61
CA PRO A 198 9.24 7.90 -34.94
C PRO A 198 8.61 8.93 -34.01
N GLU A 199 7.39 9.38 -34.32
CA GLU A 199 6.63 10.37 -33.55
C GLU A 199 5.61 9.71 -32.61
N PHE A 200 5.86 8.45 -32.20
CA PHE A 200 4.97 7.75 -31.29
C PHE A 200 4.92 8.41 -29.90
N ASN A 201 3.74 8.85 -29.47
CA ASN A 201 3.56 9.65 -28.28
C ASN A 201 2.62 9.04 -27.23
N GLN A 202 2.18 7.80 -27.45
CA GLN A 202 1.40 7.08 -26.43
C GLN A 202 2.32 6.54 -25.35
N GLN A 203 1.80 6.46 -24.13
CA GLN A 203 2.59 6.09 -22.97
C GLN A 203 2.31 4.65 -22.54
N TYR A 204 3.37 3.93 -22.22
CA TYR A 204 3.27 2.75 -21.38
C TYR A 204 2.83 3.18 -19.97
N THR A 205 1.89 2.47 -19.37
CA THR A 205 1.51 2.73 -17.98
C THR A 205 1.54 1.45 -17.15
N GLN A 206 1.91 1.59 -15.88
CA GLN A 206 1.86 0.52 -14.90
C GLN A 206 1.24 1.03 -13.60
N VAL A 207 0.28 0.30 -13.08
CA VAL A 207 -0.40 0.62 -11.83
C VAL A 207 -0.12 -0.48 -10.81
N LYS A 208 0.14 -0.05 -9.56
CA LYS A 208 0.39 -0.95 -8.44
C LYS A 208 -0.29 -0.43 -7.19
N ASN A 209 -1.24 -1.18 -6.67
CA ASN A 209 -1.98 -0.84 -5.46
C ASN A 209 -1.85 -1.96 -4.43
N LYS A 210 -1.46 -1.61 -3.21
CA LYS A 210 -1.34 -2.55 -2.09
C LYS A 210 -2.13 -2.03 -0.92
N ASN A 211 -2.98 -2.87 -0.36
CA ASN A 211 -3.77 -2.55 0.81
C ASN A 211 -3.66 -3.68 1.84
N LEU A 212 -3.22 -3.34 3.03
CA LEU A 212 -3.16 -4.24 4.18
C LEU A 212 -4.06 -3.68 5.28
N THR A 213 -5.01 -4.47 5.74
CA THR A 213 -5.85 -4.13 6.89
C THR A 213 -5.73 -5.20 7.96
N PHE A 214 -5.66 -4.74 9.18
CA PHE A 214 -5.63 -5.56 10.39
C PHE A 214 -6.75 -5.12 11.32
N SER A 215 -7.47 -6.06 11.91
CA SER A 215 -8.40 -5.78 12.99
C SER A 215 -8.36 -6.85 14.06
N ALA A 216 -8.52 -6.44 15.32
CA ALA A 216 -8.62 -7.35 16.44
C ALA A 216 -9.64 -6.86 17.46
N ASN A 217 -10.43 -7.80 17.98
CA ASN A 217 -11.43 -7.52 19.00
C ASN A 217 -10.97 -8.13 20.33
N LEU A 218 -10.92 -7.31 21.37
CA LEU A 218 -10.50 -7.70 22.70
C LEU A 218 -11.62 -7.45 23.71
N THR A 219 -11.75 -8.36 24.67
CA THR A 219 -12.65 -8.22 25.80
C THR A 219 -11.91 -8.60 27.09
N PRO A 220 -11.02 -7.72 27.60
CA PRO A 220 -10.20 -8.02 28.78
C PRO A 220 -11.04 -8.33 30.03
N ILE A 221 -12.14 -7.62 30.18
CA ILE A 221 -13.16 -7.84 31.21
C ILE A 221 -14.55 -7.77 30.57
N ARG A 222 -15.53 -8.35 31.20
CA ARG A 222 -16.90 -8.50 30.64
C ARG A 222 -17.54 -7.19 30.14
N ASP A 223 -17.18 -6.06 30.73
CA ASP A 223 -17.82 -4.77 30.43
C ASP A 223 -16.90 -3.84 29.60
N LEU A 224 -15.71 -4.30 29.24
CA LEU A 224 -14.74 -3.56 28.42
C LEU A 224 -14.54 -4.25 27.09
N LYS A 225 -14.88 -3.53 26.01
CA LYS A 225 -14.58 -3.93 24.65
C LYS A 225 -13.54 -3.00 24.09
N ILE A 226 -12.54 -3.55 23.41
CA ILE A 226 -11.50 -2.82 22.71
C ILE A 226 -11.43 -3.38 21.30
N ASP A 227 -11.61 -2.51 20.33
CA ASP A 227 -11.44 -2.82 18.91
C ASP A 227 -10.16 -2.15 18.44
N LEU A 228 -9.23 -2.93 17.91
CA LEU A 228 -7.99 -2.48 17.31
C LEU A 228 -8.13 -2.52 15.80
N THR A 229 -7.65 -1.48 15.13
CA THR A 229 -7.63 -1.41 13.67
C THR A 229 -6.30 -0.83 13.20
N ALA A 230 -5.70 -1.44 12.19
CA ALA A 230 -4.51 -0.91 11.56
C ALA A 230 -4.62 -1.05 10.04
N GLY A 231 -4.06 -0.11 9.32
CA GLY A 231 -4.09 -0.12 7.86
C GLY A 231 -2.82 0.43 7.24
N ARG A 232 -2.49 -0.07 6.06
CA ARG A 232 -1.44 0.43 5.19
C ARG A 232 -1.91 0.37 3.75
N THR A 233 -1.87 1.51 3.08
CA THR A 233 -2.20 1.62 1.66
C THR A 233 -1.00 2.20 0.92
N PHE A 234 -0.69 1.63 -0.22
CA PHE A 234 0.33 2.13 -1.14
C PHE A 234 -0.24 2.08 -2.55
N SER A 235 -0.20 3.19 -3.26
CA SER A 235 -0.63 3.29 -4.64
C SER A 235 0.47 3.96 -5.46
N GLU A 236 0.79 3.37 -6.60
CA GLU A 236 1.80 3.84 -7.52
C GLU A 236 1.28 3.70 -8.94
N ASN A 237 1.44 4.75 -9.72
CA ASN A 237 1.17 4.79 -11.15
C ASN A 237 2.42 5.29 -11.88
N LEU A 238 2.98 4.43 -12.71
CA LEU A 238 4.13 4.71 -13.54
C LEU A 238 3.64 4.97 -14.96
N THR A 239 4.10 6.05 -15.55
CA THR A 239 3.91 6.38 -16.97
C THR A 239 5.27 6.57 -17.63
N GLU A 240 5.44 6.05 -18.84
CA GLU A 240 6.70 6.11 -19.56
C GLU A 240 6.44 6.38 -21.03
N ASN A 241 7.04 7.44 -21.55
CA ASN A 241 7.16 7.63 -22.99
C ASN A 241 8.26 6.72 -23.52
N PHE A 242 8.04 6.16 -24.67
CA PHE A 242 9.01 5.28 -25.29
C PHE A 242 8.98 5.44 -26.83
N ASN A 243 10.05 5.04 -27.47
CA ASN A 243 10.10 4.69 -28.88
C ASN A 243 10.78 3.32 -29.04
N THR A 244 10.74 2.78 -30.23
CA THR A 244 11.43 1.54 -30.57
C THR A 244 12.52 1.85 -31.58
N ILE A 245 13.50 0.98 -31.67
CA ILE A 245 14.63 1.09 -32.56
C ILE A 245 14.54 -0.05 -33.56
N ASP A 246 14.60 0.28 -34.84
CA ASP A 246 14.82 -0.63 -35.95
C ASP A 246 16.30 -0.54 -36.30
N LEU A 247 17.07 -1.60 -36.09
CA LEU A 247 18.52 -1.62 -36.25
C LEU A 247 18.97 -2.01 -37.66
N ASP A 248 18.17 -2.83 -38.34
CA ASP A 248 18.50 -3.39 -39.66
C ASP A 248 17.72 -2.76 -40.83
N GLY A 249 16.71 -1.93 -40.50
CA GLY A 249 15.92 -1.18 -41.49
C GLY A 249 14.85 -2.02 -42.19
N ASP A 250 14.41 -3.09 -41.56
CA ASP A 250 13.36 -3.98 -42.11
C ASP A 250 11.93 -3.49 -41.80
N GLY A 251 11.80 -2.40 -41.04
CA GLY A 251 10.51 -1.82 -40.61
C GLY A 251 9.91 -2.47 -39.38
N LEU A 252 10.65 -3.35 -38.69
CA LEU A 252 10.25 -3.98 -37.43
C LEU A 252 11.08 -3.44 -36.27
N SER A 253 10.55 -3.56 -35.08
CA SER A 253 11.27 -3.15 -33.89
C SER A 253 12.24 -4.22 -33.42
N ASP A 254 13.49 -3.83 -33.11
CA ASP A 254 14.54 -4.69 -32.54
C ASP A 254 14.79 -4.44 -31.07
N ASP A 255 14.64 -3.20 -30.64
CA ASP A 255 14.89 -2.84 -29.24
C ASP A 255 13.91 -1.78 -28.74
N TYR A 256 13.75 -1.74 -27.41
CA TYR A 256 12.90 -0.82 -26.68
C TYR A 256 13.75 0.30 -26.08
N ASN A 257 13.42 1.53 -26.39
CA ASN A 257 14.11 2.70 -25.89
C ASN A 257 13.20 3.50 -24.94
N PRO A 258 13.39 3.34 -23.62
CA PRO A 258 12.66 4.14 -22.65
C PRO A 258 13.10 5.60 -22.70
N LEU A 259 12.15 6.52 -22.72
CA LEU A 259 12.40 7.96 -22.69
C LEU A 259 12.16 8.49 -21.25
N ILE A 260 11.18 9.41 -21.11
CA ILE A 260 10.86 10.01 -19.81
C ILE A 260 9.93 9.09 -19.04
N GLN A 261 10.38 8.71 -17.86
CA GLN A 261 9.59 7.94 -16.90
C GLN A 261 9.11 8.85 -15.77
N ASN A 262 7.83 8.79 -15.47
CA ASN A 262 7.22 9.52 -14.37
C ASN A 262 6.38 8.58 -13.50
N THR A 263 6.68 8.55 -12.22
CA THR A 263 5.93 7.80 -11.23
C THR A 263 5.17 8.76 -10.33
N LEU A 264 3.91 8.50 -10.12
CA LEU A 264 3.05 9.22 -9.19
C LEU A 264 2.42 8.23 -8.22
N GLY A 265 2.28 8.63 -6.96
CA GLY A 265 1.64 7.74 -6.00
C GLY A 265 1.24 8.42 -4.71
N ASN A 266 0.61 7.63 -3.84
CA ASN A 266 0.25 8.02 -2.49
C ASN A 266 0.51 6.88 -1.50
N PHE A 267 0.67 7.24 -0.26
CA PHE A 267 0.96 6.30 0.82
C PHE A 267 0.24 6.72 2.09
N ASN A 268 -0.29 5.73 2.80
CA ASN A 268 -0.98 5.93 4.04
C ASN A 268 -0.75 4.75 4.99
N ILE A 269 -0.50 5.04 6.28
CA ILE A 269 -0.29 4.01 7.30
C ILE A 269 -0.77 4.49 8.67
N SER A 270 -1.45 3.61 9.38
CA SER A 270 -1.82 3.87 10.77
C SER A 270 -0.58 3.86 11.67
N THR A 271 -0.54 4.79 12.62
CA THR A 271 0.60 5.01 13.52
C THR A 271 0.13 5.38 14.93
N VAL A 272 1.07 5.50 15.87
CA VAL A 272 0.81 5.98 17.24
C VAL A 272 1.72 7.17 17.54
N LEU A 273 1.10 8.28 17.95
CA LEU A 273 1.73 9.55 18.26
C LEU A 273 1.47 9.98 19.72
N ILE A 274 1.05 9.06 20.58
CA ILE A 274 0.58 9.35 21.94
C ILE A 274 1.67 9.97 22.83
N LYS A 275 2.94 9.69 22.53
CA LYS A 275 4.06 10.22 23.32
C LYS A 275 4.17 11.75 23.23
N THR A 276 3.78 12.30 22.09
CA THR A 276 3.89 13.74 21.78
C THR A 276 2.54 14.44 21.69
N ALA A 277 1.43 13.69 21.78
CA ALA A 277 0.08 14.22 21.69
C ALA A 277 -0.28 15.26 22.77
N PHE A 278 0.47 15.30 23.87
CA PHE A 278 0.25 16.19 25.01
C PHE A 278 1.50 17.01 25.34
N SER A 279 2.46 17.11 24.41
CA SER A 279 3.62 17.99 24.57
C SER A 279 3.19 19.47 24.57
N ASN A 280 3.92 20.29 25.30
CA ASN A 280 3.62 21.70 25.38
C ASN A 280 3.84 22.40 24.03
N SER A 281 2.83 23.12 23.59
CA SER A 281 2.87 23.94 22.38
C SER A 281 2.05 25.18 22.58
N ASP A 282 2.61 26.33 22.25
CA ASP A 282 1.93 27.62 22.23
C ASP A 282 2.20 28.35 20.91
N GLU A 283 1.76 29.60 20.78
CA GLU A 283 1.91 30.40 19.54
C GLU A 283 3.37 30.67 19.16
N ASN A 284 4.31 30.59 20.11
CA ASN A 284 5.70 30.98 19.93
C ASN A 284 6.68 29.80 20.06
N SER A 285 6.27 28.69 20.68
CA SER A 285 7.14 27.55 20.97
C SER A 285 6.40 26.22 20.88
N SER A 286 7.13 25.19 20.47
CA SER A 286 6.67 23.82 20.47
C SER A 286 7.84 22.88 20.75
N GLU A 287 7.78 22.18 21.88
CA GLU A 287 8.81 21.22 22.30
C GLU A 287 9.05 20.14 21.22
N THR A 288 8.00 19.64 20.63
CA THR A 288 8.11 18.64 19.55
C THR A 288 8.75 19.21 18.29
N PHE A 289 8.46 20.48 17.95
CA PHE A 289 9.10 21.14 16.82
C PHE A 289 10.58 21.43 17.07
N ASP A 290 10.96 21.80 18.25
CA ASP A 290 12.36 22.00 18.62
C ASP A 290 13.13 20.66 18.57
N THR A 291 12.54 19.58 19.09
CA THR A 291 13.06 18.22 18.94
C THR A 291 13.22 17.83 17.45
N PHE A 292 12.26 18.17 16.61
CA PHE A 292 12.38 17.97 15.15
C PHE A 292 13.59 18.72 14.58
N ARG A 293 13.80 19.97 14.99
CA ARG A 293 14.95 20.78 14.51
C ARG A 293 16.29 20.17 14.92
N GLU A 294 16.39 19.63 16.12
CA GLU A 294 17.59 18.96 16.64
C GLU A 294 17.83 17.61 15.93
N ASN A 295 16.77 16.83 15.74
CA ASN A 295 16.84 15.52 15.09
C ASN A 295 17.37 15.59 13.66
N ARG A 296 17.19 16.72 12.94
CA ARG A 296 17.69 16.89 11.58
C ARG A 296 19.20 16.66 11.46
N LEU A 297 19.99 17.19 12.38
CA LEU A 297 21.44 17.02 12.33
C LEU A 297 21.84 15.55 12.55
N VAL A 298 21.23 14.88 13.53
CA VAL A 298 21.47 13.45 13.80
C VAL A 298 21.13 12.61 12.58
N ILE A 299 19.97 12.85 11.97
CA ILE A 299 19.51 12.13 10.77
C ILE A 299 20.43 12.40 9.57
N ALA A 300 20.78 13.67 9.33
CA ALA A 300 21.67 14.06 8.23
C ALA A 300 23.02 13.34 8.30
N ARG A 301 23.59 13.28 9.49
CA ARG A 301 24.89 12.59 9.73
C ARG A 301 24.78 11.08 9.55
N ARG A 302 23.66 10.47 9.95
CA ARG A 302 23.41 9.04 9.71
C ARG A 302 23.33 8.72 8.22
N ILE A 303 22.52 9.48 7.48
CA ILE A 303 22.36 9.25 6.03
C ILE A 303 23.70 9.45 5.31
N ALA A 304 24.45 10.48 5.68
CA ALA A 304 25.77 10.75 5.08
C ALA A 304 26.80 9.64 5.40
N LEU A 305 26.75 9.09 6.61
CA LEU A 305 27.59 7.97 7.01
C LEU A 305 27.25 6.71 6.19
N ASP A 306 25.94 6.40 6.05
CA ASP A 306 25.46 5.28 5.24
C ASP A 306 25.83 5.45 3.75
N ALA A 307 25.94 6.70 3.28
CA ALA A 307 26.40 7.05 1.94
C ALA A 307 27.92 7.05 1.78
N GLY A 308 28.67 6.73 2.84
CA GLY A 308 30.14 6.66 2.79
C GLY A 308 30.88 8.00 2.81
N ILE A 309 30.22 9.08 3.26
CA ILE A 309 30.85 10.40 3.38
C ILE A 309 31.95 10.37 4.47
N ASP A 310 33.14 10.83 4.11
CA ASP A 310 34.28 10.95 5.03
C ASP A 310 34.09 12.16 5.97
N PHE A 311 33.90 11.89 7.25
CA PHE A 311 33.67 12.90 8.29
C PHE A 311 34.97 13.55 8.80
N THR A 312 36.12 13.13 8.32
CA THR A 312 37.41 13.76 8.64
C THR A 312 37.76 14.88 7.68
N ASN A 313 37.13 14.94 6.52
CA ASN A 313 37.36 15.95 5.50
C ASN A 313 36.40 17.14 5.66
N PRO A 314 36.90 18.35 6.02
CA PRO A 314 36.06 19.54 6.16
C PRO A 314 35.30 19.92 4.90
N ASN A 315 35.84 19.60 3.71
CA ASN A 315 35.19 19.89 2.43
C ASN A 315 33.87 19.14 2.23
N ASN A 316 33.60 18.12 3.03
CA ASN A 316 32.34 17.37 3.01
C ASN A 316 31.23 17.98 3.88
N PHE A 317 31.48 19.16 4.46
CA PHE A 317 30.54 19.81 5.38
C PHE A 317 30.28 21.26 4.99
N GLU A 318 29.09 21.75 5.34
CA GLU A 318 28.71 23.15 5.14
C GLU A 318 29.70 24.07 5.85
N ASN A 319 30.26 25.04 5.10
CA ASN A 319 31.26 26.00 5.58
C ASN A 319 32.53 25.36 6.21
N GLY A 320 32.82 24.09 5.91
CA GLY A 320 33.94 23.35 6.50
C GLY A 320 33.77 22.99 7.98
N ASP A 321 32.59 23.14 8.53
CA ASP A 321 32.28 22.84 9.93
C ASP A 321 31.97 21.34 10.09
N LEU A 322 32.96 20.58 10.60
CA LEU A 322 32.84 19.16 10.88
C LEU A 322 31.71 18.82 11.89
N SER A 323 31.22 19.79 12.67
CA SER A 323 30.09 19.63 13.58
C SER A 323 28.73 19.89 12.90
N GLY A 324 28.74 20.50 11.73
CA GLY A 324 27.58 20.92 10.98
C GLY A 324 26.90 19.82 10.14
N PHE A 325 26.14 20.28 9.16
CA PHE A 325 25.45 19.39 8.21
C PHE A 325 26.41 18.93 7.11
N PRO A 326 26.40 17.62 6.76
CA PRO A 326 27.13 17.14 5.61
C PRO A 326 26.58 17.73 4.30
N LEU A 327 27.45 17.99 3.33
CA LEU A 327 27.05 18.49 2.01
C LEU A 327 26.11 17.50 1.30
N GLY A 328 25.05 18.03 0.71
CA GLY A 328 24.00 17.24 0.09
C GLY A 328 22.97 16.65 1.05
N TYR A 329 23.16 16.82 2.35
CA TYR A 329 22.24 16.38 3.41
C TYR A 329 21.91 17.53 4.37
N GLY A 330 21.64 18.71 3.80
CA GLY A 330 21.36 19.91 4.56
C GLY A 330 20.02 19.87 5.31
N LYS A 331 19.82 20.89 6.15
CA LYS A 331 18.64 21.01 7.02
C LYS A 331 17.28 21.05 6.32
N THR A 332 17.26 21.30 5.00
CA THR A 332 16.06 21.39 4.15
C THR A 332 15.87 20.22 3.20
N ASN A 333 16.85 19.30 3.14
CA ASN A 333 16.74 18.11 2.30
C ASN A 333 15.61 17.19 2.78
N GLN A 334 14.77 16.71 1.86
CA GLN A 334 13.63 15.83 2.18
C GLN A 334 14.03 14.53 2.85
N SER A 335 15.17 13.93 2.46
CA SER A 335 15.69 12.71 3.10
C SER A 335 16.06 12.94 4.57
N VAL A 336 16.38 14.18 4.97
CA VAL A 336 16.65 14.57 6.34
C VAL A 336 15.36 14.97 7.04
N LEU A 337 14.56 15.84 6.41
CA LEU A 337 13.36 16.39 7.01
C LEU A 337 12.34 15.32 7.41
N LEU A 338 12.07 14.37 6.52
CA LEU A 338 10.99 13.40 6.74
C LEU A 338 11.30 12.43 7.90
N PRO A 339 12.46 11.76 7.97
CA PRO A 339 12.78 10.92 9.13
C PRO A 339 12.92 11.71 10.43
N ALA A 340 13.45 12.95 10.39
CA ALA A 340 13.56 13.81 11.56
C ALA A 340 12.17 14.19 12.10
N PHE A 341 11.25 14.55 11.21
CA PHE A 341 9.86 14.83 11.54
C PHE A 341 9.16 13.61 12.16
N LEU A 342 9.27 12.44 11.49
CA LEU A 342 8.65 11.22 11.98
C LEU A 342 9.23 10.76 13.32
N SER A 343 10.55 10.94 13.57
CA SER A 343 11.16 10.58 14.85
C SER A 343 10.70 11.50 15.97
N ALA A 344 10.69 12.81 15.73
CA ALA A 344 10.27 13.80 16.73
C ALA A 344 8.80 13.60 17.13
N TYR A 345 7.89 13.56 16.15
CA TYR A 345 6.45 13.44 16.41
C TYR A 345 6.01 12.06 16.91
N SER A 346 6.78 11.01 16.65
CA SER A 346 6.56 9.69 17.25
C SER A 346 7.22 9.52 18.62
N GLY A 347 8.04 10.48 19.06
CA GLY A 347 8.85 10.40 20.28
C GLY A 347 9.87 9.25 20.23
N ASN A 348 10.41 8.97 19.05
CA ASN A 348 11.43 7.94 18.83
C ASN A 348 12.82 8.59 18.76
N ASP A 349 13.83 7.84 19.19
CA ASP A 349 15.22 8.27 19.09
C ASP A 349 15.66 8.39 17.62
N PRO A 350 16.14 9.57 17.15
CA PRO A 350 16.60 9.76 15.78
C PRO A 350 17.79 8.87 15.42
N SER A 351 18.59 8.42 16.38
CA SER A 351 19.75 7.56 16.14
C SER A 351 19.36 6.15 15.69
N THR A 352 18.18 5.66 16.07
CA THR A 352 17.68 4.31 15.78
C THR A 352 16.42 4.28 14.91
N SER A 353 15.84 5.45 14.60
CA SER A 353 14.59 5.55 13.84
C SER A 353 14.75 5.05 12.41
N ASN A 354 13.65 4.54 11.83
CA ASN A 354 13.59 4.12 10.44
C ASN A 354 13.69 5.33 9.51
N MET A 355 14.57 5.25 8.52
CA MET A 355 14.81 6.31 7.53
C MET A 355 13.84 6.28 6.35
N SER A 356 13.15 5.16 6.13
CA SER A 356 12.24 5.01 4.99
C SER A 356 11.00 5.90 5.12
N ALA A 357 10.67 6.59 4.04
CA ALA A 357 9.41 7.30 3.90
C ALA A 357 8.20 6.34 3.92
N PHE A 358 8.36 5.15 3.35
CA PHE A 358 7.32 4.13 3.25
C PHE A 358 7.48 3.08 4.33
N ARG A 359 6.81 3.27 5.46
CA ARG A 359 6.84 2.32 6.58
C ARG A 359 6.10 1.04 6.25
N ASN A 360 6.61 -0.11 6.76
CA ASN A 360 6.07 -1.41 6.39
C ASN A 360 5.03 -1.94 7.38
N VAL A 361 5.15 -1.62 8.65
CA VAL A 361 4.32 -2.18 9.71
C VAL A 361 3.34 -1.14 10.24
N PRO A 362 2.03 -1.30 10.01
CA PRO A 362 1.02 -0.43 10.59
C PRO A 362 0.88 -0.70 12.09
N ILE A 363 0.76 0.38 12.86
CA ILE A 363 0.53 0.30 14.32
C ILE A 363 -0.95 0.50 14.57
N PRO A 364 -1.60 -0.34 15.42
CA PRO A 364 -3.04 -0.27 15.60
C PRO A 364 -3.51 1.00 16.31
N ASN A 365 -4.55 1.58 15.77
CA ASN A 365 -5.46 2.51 16.43
C ASN A 365 -6.47 1.72 17.27
N TRP A 366 -7.18 2.38 18.19
CA TRP A 366 -8.13 1.68 19.04
C TRP A 366 -9.42 2.45 19.28
N SER A 367 -10.49 1.69 19.50
CA SER A 367 -11.76 2.15 20.02
C SER A 367 -12.11 1.32 21.25
N LEU A 368 -12.36 2.00 22.36
CA LEU A 368 -12.64 1.41 23.65
C LEU A 368 -14.05 1.78 24.08
N LYS A 369 -14.80 0.79 24.57
CA LYS A 369 -16.12 0.99 25.18
C LYS A 369 -16.23 0.27 26.51
N TYR A 370 -16.54 1.06 27.57
CA TYR A 370 -16.69 0.55 28.92
C TYR A 370 -18.11 0.81 29.46
N THR A 371 -18.76 -0.24 29.94
CA THR A 371 -20.15 -0.20 30.48
C THR A 371 -20.24 -0.61 31.95
N GLY A 372 -19.10 -0.95 32.56
CA GLY A 372 -19.06 -1.55 33.93
C GLY A 372 -19.50 -0.62 35.05
N LEU A 373 -19.51 0.70 34.84
CA LEU A 373 -19.99 1.66 35.84
C LEU A 373 -21.45 1.44 36.24
N MET A 374 -22.26 0.89 35.35
CA MET A 374 -23.68 0.55 35.62
C MET A 374 -23.85 -0.54 36.71
N LYS A 375 -22.78 -1.25 37.07
CA LYS A 375 -22.80 -2.22 38.19
C LYS A 375 -22.75 -1.56 39.56
N LEU A 376 -22.27 -0.33 39.63
CA LEU A 376 -22.20 0.43 40.86
C LEU A 376 -23.60 0.95 41.23
N LYS A 377 -24.00 0.76 42.50
CA LYS A 377 -25.35 1.09 43.00
C LYS A 377 -25.76 2.53 42.71
N TRP A 378 -24.81 3.48 42.87
CA TRP A 378 -25.05 4.91 42.65
C TRP A 378 -25.40 5.21 41.18
N PHE A 379 -24.64 4.67 40.24
CA PHE A 379 -24.91 4.89 38.79
C PHE A 379 -26.24 4.20 38.36
N LYS A 380 -26.46 2.98 38.83
CA LYS A 380 -27.71 2.24 38.55
C LYS A 380 -28.95 2.96 39.07
N LYS A 381 -28.84 3.70 40.20
CA LYS A 381 -29.94 4.48 40.76
C LYS A 381 -30.25 5.72 39.93
N ASN A 382 -29.20 6.43 39.46
CA ASN A 382 -29.33 7.76 38.85
C ASN A 382 -29.43 7.72 37.31
N PHE A 383 -28.97 6.66 36.68
CA PHE A 383 -28.92 6.58 35.21
C PHE A 383 -29.61 5.32 34.68
N LYS A 384 -30.27 5.45 33.51
CA LYS A 384 -30.84 4.30 32.79
C LYS A 384 -29.75 3.51 32.06
N ARG A 385 -28.78 4.22 31.50
CA ARG A 385 -27.63 3.69 30.76
C ARG A 385 -26.45 4.60 30.96
N LEU A 386 -25.26 4.02 31.14
CA LEU A 386 -24.00 4.76 31.18
C LEU A 386 -22.95 3.96 30.40
N SER A 387 -22.31 4.59 29.47
CA SER A 387 -21.14 4.03 28.78
C SER A 387 -20.09 5.10 28.56
N ILE A 388 -18.83 4.73 28.73
CA ILE A 388 -17.68 5.52 28.38
C ILE A 388 -17.13 4.94 27.07
N SER A 389 -16.95 5.76 26.07
CA SER A 389 -16.27 5.42 24.82
C SER A 389 -15.05 6.30 24.66
N HIS A 390 -13.94 5.69 24.30
CA HIS A 390 -12.71 6.39 23.98
C HIS A 390 -12.17 5.88 22.66
N GLY A 391 -11.87 6.79 21.74
CA GLY A 391 -11.27 6.48 20.44
C GLY A 391 -9.93 7.15 20.28
N TYR A 392 -9.01 6.47 19.67
CA TYR A 392 -7.72 7.00 19.24
C TYR A 392 -7.46 6.62 17.79
N ASN A 393 -7.19 7.60 16.96
CA ASN A 393 -6.88 7.39 15.56
C ASN A 393 -5.74 8.33 15.15
N ALA A 394 -4.63 7.78 14.73
CA ALA A 394 -3.49 8.52 14.20
C ALA A 394 -3.01 7.87 12.90
N MET A 395 -2.59 8.70 11.96
CA MET A 395 -2.29 8.28 10.62
C MET A 395 -1.13 9.11 10.04
N TYR A 396 -0.19 8.44 9.40
CA TYR A 396 0.84 9.07 8.59
C TYR A 396 0.48 8.91 7.12
N THR A 397 0.44 10.02 6.39
CA THR A 397 0.03 10.05 4.98
C THR A 397 1.02 10.85 4.15
N ILE A 398 1.42 10.31 3.03
CA ILE A 398 2.03 11.03 1.92
C ILE A 398 0.94 11.12 0.84
N ASN A 399 0.31 12.28 0.70
CA ASN A 399 -0.77 12.45 -0.26
C ASN A 399 -0.29 12.30 -1.70
N GLN A 400 0.94 12.71 -1.96
CA GLN A 400 1.55 12.55 -3.26
C GLN A 400 3.06 12.36 -3.14
N PHE A 401 3.59 11.36 -3.82
CA PHE A 401 4.99 11.27 -4.19
C PHE A 401 5.09 11.18 -5.71
N ARG A 402 6.18 11.68 -6.27
CA ARG A 402 6.45 11.65 -7.71
C ARG A 402 7.93 11.39 -7.97
N SER A 403 8.24 10.83 -9.15
CA SER A 403 9.63 10.73 -9.61
C SER A 403 10.32 12.08 -9.57
N ASN A 404 11.55 12.05 -9.15
CA ASN A 404 12.45 13.18 -9.26
C ASN A 404 13.20 13.06 -10.61
N LEU A 405 12.88 13.93 -11.55
CA LEU A 405 13.51 13.90 -12.89
C LEU A 405 14.99 14.30 -12.85
N ASP A 406 15.41 14.98 -11.77
CA ASP A 406 16.81 15.35 -11.54
C ASP A 406 17.59 14.25 -10.79
N PHE A 407 16.96 13.12 -10.48
CA PHE A 407 17.61 12.01 -9.79
C PHE A 407 18.65 11.34 -10.68
N ASN A 408 19.89 11.34 -10.23
CA ASN A 408 21.01 10.69 -10.92
C ASN A 408 21.78 9.77 -9.98
N PRO A 409 21.48 8.48 -9.94
CA PRO A 409 22.17 7.51 -9.09
C PRO A 409 23.61 7.22 -9.54
N GLY A 410 23.95 7.51 -10.82
CA GLY A 410 25.22 7.12 -11.42
C GLY A 410 26.38 8.05 -11.12
N ASN A 411 26.13 9.30 -10.75
CA ASN A 411 27.20 10.26 -10.47
C ASN A 411 26.77 11.39 -9.53
N PRO A 412 26.69 11.11 -8.23
CA PRO A 412 26.33 12.13 -7.24
C PRO A 412 27.35 13.27 -7.12
N GLU A 413 28.57 13.09 -7.62
CA GLU A 413 29.62 14.12 -7.55
C GLU A 413 29.54 15.15 -8.69
N LEU A 414 29.04 14.78 -9.85
CA LEU A 414 28.92 15.72 -11.00
C LEU A 414 27.89 16.83 -10.72
N ASP A 415 26.89 16.59 -9.95
CA ASP A 415 25.87 17.59 -9.63
C ASP A 415 26.38 18.70 -8.71
N PHE A 416 27.41 18.45 -7.93
CA PHE A 416 28.07 19.50 -7.15
C PHE A 416 28.83 20.50 -8.01
N SER A 417 29.35 20.09 -9.18
CA SER A 417 30.12 20.96 -10.08
C SER A 417 29.25 21.82 -10.99
N LEU A 418 28.02 21.41 -11.26
CA LEU A 418 27.06 22.12 -12.10
C LEU A 418 26.17 23.08 -11.31
N GLN A 419 26.04 22.91 -9.98
CA GLN A 419 25.34 23.85 -9.15
C GLN A 419 26.18 25.06 -8.87
N ASN A 420 25.59 26.24 -9.13
CA ASN A 420 26.25 27.52 -8.84
C ASN A 420 26.74 27.49 -7.39
N PRO A 421 28.07 27.55 -7.13
CA PRO A 421 28.63 27.45 -5.79
C PRO A 421 28.15 28.57 -4.85
N ASN A 422 27.54 29.62 -5.41
CA ASN A 422 26.94 30.72 -4.64
C ASN A 422 25.51 30.50 -4.22
N VAL A 423 24.86 29.46 -4.71
CA VAL A 423 23.53 29.01 -4.27
C VAL A 423 23.70 27.60 -3.76
N LEU A 424 24.22 27.48 -2.54
CA LEU A 424 24.14 26.25 -1.76
C LEU A 424 22.68 26.00 -1.46
N ASP A 425 21.97 25.46 -2.45
CA ASP A 425 20.64 24.93 -2.25
C ASP A 425 20.78 23.68 -1.40
N GLN A 426 20.66 23.87 -0.08
CA GLN A 426 20.71 22.82 0.92
C GLN A 426 19.50 21.85 0.78
N SER A 427 18.59 22.15 -0.14
CA SER A 427 17.47 21.28 -0.49
C SER A 427 17.83 20.15 -1.45
N ASN A 428 19.10 20.08 -1.92
CA ASN A 428 19.64 19.13 -2.90
C ASN A 428 18.88 17.78 -2.96
N ASN A 429 17.74 17.82 -3.68
CA ASN A 429 16.86 16.67 -3.79
C ASN A 429 17.27 15.69 -4.91
N TYR A 430 18.30 16.00 -5.69
CA TYR A 430 18.79 15.13 -6.78
C TYR A 430 19.22 13.72 -6.31
N LYS A 431 19.53 13.55 -5.01
CA LYS A 431 19.80 12.24 -4.40
C LYS A 431 18.54 11.47 -4.02
N ASN A 432 17.37 12.10 -4.15
CA ASN A 432 16.10 11.47 -3.80
C ASN A 432 15.44 10.96 -5.07
N GLU A 433 15.16 9.67 -5.12
CA GLU A 433 14.41 9.05 -6.22
C GLU A 433 13.00 9.64 -6.32
N PHE A 434 12.39 9.98 -5.20
CA PHE A 434 11.06 10.57 -5.15
C PHE A 434 11.05 11.93 -4.46
N LEU A 435 10.20 12.82 -4.96
CA LEU A 435 9.80 14.05 -4.30
C LEU A 435 8.44 13.85 -3.63
N TYR A 436 8.33 14.26 -2.38
CA TYR A 436 7.13 14.11 -1.58
C TYR A 436 6.42 15.45 -1.40
N SER A 437 5.10 15.45 -1.51
CA SER A 437 4.28 16.63 -1.25
C SER A 437 3.08 16.27 -0.36
N ASN A 438 2.61 17.28 0.39
CA ASN A 438 1.47 17.15 1.28
C ASN A 438 1.61 15.98 2.27
N ILE A 439 2.73 15.95 2.99
CA ILE A 439 2.96 14.99 4.05
C ILE A 439 2.15 15.42 5.27
N ASN A 440 1.30 14.56 5.76
CA ASN A 440 0.48 14.79 6.93
C ASN A 440 0.70 13.70 7.98
N LEU A 441 0.93 14.15 9.21
CA LEU A 441 0.65 13.37 10.40
C LEU A 441 -0.70 13.89 10.90
N MET A 442 -1.76 13.13 10.70
CA MET A 442 -3.03 13.46 11.33
C MET A 442 -2.84 13.36 12.85
N GLU A 443 -3.04 14.47 13.55
CA GLU A 443 -3.06 14.49 14.99
C GLU A 443 -4.03 13.43 15.51
N PRO A 444 -3.65 12.72 16.58
CA PRO A 444 -4.52 11.73 17.14
C PRO A 444 -5.82 12.38 17.60
N VAL A 445 -6.91 12.11 16.92
CA VAL A 445 -8.23 12.45 17.42
C VAL A 445 -8.51 11.49 18.57
N SER A 446 -8.17 11.94 19.79
CA SER A 446 -8.56 11.27 21.03
C SER A 446 -9.85 11.91 21.49
N TYR A 447 -10.94 11.17 21.48
CA TYR A 447 -12.20 11.65 22.03
C TYR A 447 -12.75 10.69 23.05
N THR A 448 -13.25 11.25 24.16
CA THR A 448 -13.96 10.51 25.19
C THR A 448 -15.40 10.97 25.18
N HIS A 449 -16.31 10.07 24.93
CA HIS A 449 -17.75 10.33 24.92
C HIS A 449 -18.45 9.60 26.06
N LEU A 450 -19.20 10.37 26.86
CA LEU A 450 -20.01 9.86 27.95
C LEU A 450 -21.49 9.93 27.54
N THR A 451 -22.15 8.79 27.43
CA THR A 451 -23.59 8.74 27.15
C THR A 451 -24.36 8.60 28.45
N LEU A 452 -25.14 9.62 28.81
CA LEU A 452 -25.87 9.76 30.07
C LEU A 452 -27.36 10.04 29.83
N PRO A 453 -28.20 9.09 29.42
CA PRO A 453 -29.63 9.30 29.52
C PRO A 453 -30.04 9.24 31.00
N THR A 454 -30.49 10.38 31.54
CA THR A 454 -31.01 10.49 32.88
C THR A 454 -32.32 9.69 33.01
N LYS A 455 -32.56 9.12 34.17
CA LYS A 455 -33.91 8.63 34.54
C LYS A 455 -34.77 9.87 34.76
N ALA A 456 -35.86 9.99 33.97
CA ALA A 456 -36.93 10.91 34.28
C ALA A 456 -37.60 10.49 35.56
#